data_c7a2d8f1e2f3824bd0ca4a118264c4ff
#
_entry.id   c7a2d8f1e2f3824bd0ca4a118264c4ff
#
_cell.length_a   1.000
_cell.length_b   1.000
_cell.length_c   1.000
_cell.angle_alpha   90.00
_cell.angle_beta   90.00
_cell.angle_gamma   90.00
#
_symmetry.space_group_name_H-M   'P 1'
#
loop_
_entity.id
_entity.type
_entity.pdbx_description
1 polymer ?
#
loop_
_entity_poly.entity_id
_entity_poly.type
_entity_poly.pdbx_seq_one_letter_code
_entity_poly.pdbx_strand_id
1 'polypeptide(L)'
;MNALKELYEKQVVPALTKKFEYKSTMQVPKLDKIVINIGLGDTRENPKALENAMKELAQITGQKPIVTKAKKSIAAFKIREGQDLGCKVTLRKDKMYDFAYKLFNVALPRVRDFRGVSLDSFDGRGNYSMGLKEQLIFPEIEYDKVDKLRGMDIIFVTTAKTDEEARELLRLLGMPFKTQK
;
A
#
# COMPACT_ATOMS: atom_id res chain seq x y z
N MET A 1 -20.01 8.70 2.68
CA MET A 1 -19.89 7.28 2.25
C MET A 1 -18.68 7.17 1.35
N ASN A 2 -17.87 6.13 1.48
CA ASN A 2 -16.64 5.99 0.70
C ASN A 2 -16.97 5.45 -0.70
N ALA A 3 -16.62 6.18 -1.76
CA ALA A 3 -16.94 5.81 -3.15
C ALA A 3 -16.43 4.41 -3.53
N LEU A 4 -15.21 4.04 -3.07
CA LEU A 4 -14.65 2.72 -3.38
C LEU A 4 -15.35 1.59 -2.63
N LYS A 5 -15.83 1.87 -1.41
CA LYS A 5 -16.61 0.90 -0.63
C LYS A 5 -17.99 0.65 -1.28
N GLU A 6 -18.64 1.69 -1.76
CA GLU A 6 -19.89 1.55 -2.51
C GLU A 6 -19.69 0.80 -3.82
N LEU A 7 -18.61 1.07 -4.53
CA LEU A 7 -18.23 0.33 -5.74
C LEU A 7 -18.03 -1.17 -5.41
N TYR A 8 -17.35 -1.47 -4.29
CA TYR A 8 -17.17 -2.84 -3.84
C TYR A 8 -18.51 -3.54 -3.61
N GLU A 9 -19.40 -2.93 -2.83
CA GLU A 9 -20.70 -3.52 -2.47
C GLU A 9 -21.64 -3.67 -3.68
N LYS A 10 -21.71 -2.65 -4.56
CA LYS A 10 -22.68 -2.61 -5.67
C LYS A 10 -22.22 -3.33 -6.94
N GLN A 11 -20.91 -3.37 -7.22
CA GLN A 11 -20.38 -3.88 -8.48
C GLN A 11 -19.41 -5.05 -8.31
N VAL A 12 -18.47 -4.94 -7.37
CA VAL A 12 -17.39 -5.94 -7.22
C VAL A 12 -17.93 -7.26 -6.67
N VAL A 13 -18.75 -7.21 -5.63
CA VAL A 13 -19.34 -8.41 -4.99
C VAL A 13 -20.17 -9.23 -6.00
N PRO A 14 -21.12 -8.66 -6.76
CA PRO A 14 -21.87 -9.43 -7.76
C PRO A 14 -20.98 -9.99 -8.88
N ALA A 15 -20.00 -9.21 -9.35
CA ALA A 15 -19.09 -9.63 -10.42
C ALA A 15 -18.22 -10.83 -9.99
N LEU A 16 -17.63 -10.78 -8.79
CA LEU A 16 -16.83 -11.87 -8.25
C LEU A 16 -17.66 -13.11 -7.96
N THR A 17 -18.87 -12.93 -7.41
CA THR A 17 -19.79 -14.06 -7.17
C THR A 17 -20.13 -14.79 -8.46
N LYS A 18 -20.39 -14.05 -9.55
CA LYS A 18 -20.68 -14.63 -10.86
C LYS A 18 -19.46 -15.33 -11.47
N LYS A 19 -18.25 -14.75 -11.31
CA LYS A 19 -17.04 -15.29 -11.93
C LYS A 19 -16.53 -16.56 -11.25
N PHE A 20 -16.57 -16.59 -9.92
CA PHE A 20 -16.01 -17.68 -9.10
C PHE A 20 -17.09 -18.59 -8.49
N GLU A 21 -18.36 -18.36 -8.82
CA GLU A 21 -19.51 -19.18 -8.39
C GLU A 21 -19.58 -19.40 -6.87
N TYR A 22 -19.37 -18.33 -6.09
CA TYR A 22 -19.44 -18.42 -4.63
C TYR A 22 -20.86 -18.74 -4.15
N LYS A 23 -20.95 -19.70 -3.21
CA LYS A 23 -22.23 -20.12 -2.62
C LYS A 23 -22.79 -19.13 -1.60
N SER A 24 -21.94 -18.28 -1.04
CA SER A 24 -22.32 -17.29 -0.02
C SER A 24 -21.58 -15.99 -0.25
N THR A 25 -22.23 -14.86 0.03
CA THR A 25 -21.62 -13.54 0.00
C THR A 25 -20.45 -13.38 0.98
N MET A 26 -20.41 -14.18 2.04
CA MET A 26 -19.30 -14.20 3.00
C MET A 26 -18.02 -14.83 2.45
N GLN A 27 -18.10 -15.58 1.35
CA GLN A 27 -16.92 -16.17 0.68
C GLN A 27 -16.24 -15.18 -0.26
N VAL A 28 -16.94 -14.12 -0.66
CA VAL A 28 -16.40 -13.13 -1.59
C VAL A 28 -15.18 -12.45 -0.97
N PRO A 29 -14.03 -12.41 -1.67
CA PRO A 29 -12.84 -11.77 -1.17
C PRO A 29 -13.04 -10.27 -0.99
N LYS A 30 -12.44 -9.73 0.07
CA LYS A 30 -12.45 -8.31 0.40
C LYS A 30 -11.07 -7.83 0.85
N LEU A 31 -10.84 -6.54 0.79
CA LEU A 31 -9.66 -5.94 1.42
C LEU A 31 -9.79 -6.07 2.94
N ASP A 32 -8.77 -6.58 3.59
CA ASP A 32 -8.67 -6.65 5.06
C ASP A 32 -7.92 -5.44 5.61
N LYS A 33 -6.75 -5.16 5.07
CA LYS A 33 -5.90 -4.03 5.45
C LYS A 33 -4.95 -3.63 4.33
N ILE A 34 -4.46 -2.39 4.41
CA ILE A 34 -3.33 -1.91 3.63
C ILE A 34 -2.21 -1.54 4.59
N VAL A 35 -1.04 -2.08 4.37
CA VAL A 35 0.17 -1.77 5.15
C VAL A 35 1.11 -0.96 4.28
N ILE A 36 1.55 0.19 4.79
CA ILE A 36 2.52 1.04 4.12
C ILE A 36 3.76 1.08 5.00
N ASN A 37 4.91 0.79 4.42
CA ASN A 37 6.20 0.80 5.11
C ASN A 37 7.19 1.71 4.39
N ILE A 38 7.93 2.49 5.16
CA ILE A 38 9.08 3.27 4.68
C ILE A 38 10.30 2.79 5.44
N GLY A 39 11.26 2.19 4.71
CA GLY A 39 12.55 1.81 5.25
C GLY A 39 13.54 2.98 5.17
N LEU A 40 14.23 3.26 6.27
CA LEU A 40 15.21 4.34 6.38
C LEU A 40 16.56 3.74 6.75
N GLY A 41 17.48 3.74 5.80
CA GLY A 41 18.85 3.25 6.03
C GLY A 41 19.76 4.26 6.75
N ASP A 42 19.36 5.51 6.77
CA ASP A 42 20.16 6.66 7.23
C ASP A 42 19.74 7.25 8.60
N THR A 43 18.87 6.56 9.33
CA THR A 43 18.39 7.03 10.66
C THR A 43 19.50 7.22 11.68
N ARG A 44 20.62 6.52 11.53
CA ARG A 44 21.77 6.65 12.40
C ARG A 44 22.50 7.98 12.20
N GLU A 45 22.61 8.42 10.95
CA GLU A 45 23.33 9.64 10.59
C GLU A 45 22.43 10.86 10.70
N ASN A 46 21.14 10.68 10.41
CA ASN A 46 20.14 11.75 10.45
C ASN A 46 18.85 11.30 11.18
N PRO A 47 18.76 11.53 12.51
CA PRO A 47 17.54 11.20 13.27
C PRO A 47 16.30 11.96 12.79
N LYS A 48 16.48 13.19 12.24
CA LYS A 48 15.38 13.99 11.68
C LYS A 48 14.73 13.34 10.47
N ALA A 49 15.46 12.49 9.75
CA ALA A 49 14.91 11.75 8.61
C ALA A 49 13.71 10.89 9.00
N LEU A 50 13.76 10.25 10.17
CA LEU A 50 12.65 9.46 10.69
C LEU A 50 11.44 10.33 11.04
N GLU A 51 11.66 11.46 11.71
CA GLU A 51 10.57 12.39 12.05
C GLU A 51 9.88 12.95 10.80
N ASN A 52 10.66 13.32 9.79
CA ASN A 52 10.13 13.79 8.51
C ASN A 52 9.34 12.73 7.79
N ALA A 53 9.88 11.51 7.69
CA ALA A 53 9.17 10.38 7.07
C ALA A 53 7.86 10.04 7.80
N MET A 54 7.85 10.11 9.14
CA MET A 54 6.63 9.92 9.93
C MET A 54 5.59 11.01 9.67
N LYS A 55 6.01 12.28 9.57
CA LYS A 55 5.11 13.39 9.23
C LYS A 55 4.52 13.24 7.83
N GLU A 56 5.36 12.96 6.84
CA GLU A 56 4.93 12.71 5.46
C GLU A 56 3.94 11.55 5.37
N LEU A 57 4.25 10.42 6.00
CA LEU A 57 3.37 9.25 6.00
C LEU A 57 2.04 9.52 6.74
N ALA A 58 2.07 10.31 7.81
CA ALA A 58 0.86 10.74 8.50
C ALA A 58 -0.01 11.65 7.63
N GLN A 59 0.58 12.55 6.84
CA GLN A 59 -0.15 13.40 5.90
C GLN A 59 -0.79 12.57 4.77
N ILE A 60 -0.06 11.61 4.22
CA ILE A 60 -0.55 10.74 3.15
C ILE A 60 -1.72 9.87 3.63
N THR A 61 -1.64 9.31 4.82
CA THR A 61 -2.58 8.28 5.30
C THR A 61 -3.67 8.81 6.23
N GLY A 62 -3.46 10.00 6.80
CA GLY A 62 -4.35 10.54 7.84
C GLY A 62 -4.33 9.74 9.15
N GLN A 63 -3.27 8.94 9.37
CA GLN A 63 -3.08 8.15 10.58
C GLN A 63 -1.63 8.21 11.04
N LYS A 64 -1.41 8.29 12.36
CA LYS A 64 -0.06 8.33 12.95
C LYS A 64 0.67 7.02 12.69
N PRO A 65 1.86 7.05 12.05
CA PRO A 65 2.69 5.87 11.84
C PRO A 65 3.32 5.37 13.13
N ILE A 66 3.79 4.12 13.07
CA ILE A 66 4.54 3.47 14.15
C ILE A 66 5.98 3.33 13.69
N VAL A 67 6.93 3.62 14.57
CA VAL A 67 8.36 3.40 14.31
C VAL A 67 8.64 1.89 14.30
N THR A 68 9.39 1.44 13.31
CA THR A 68 9.85 0.07 13.20
C THR A 68 11.29 -0.05 13.68
N LYS A 69 11.53 -1.01 14.60
CA LYS A 69 12.83 -1.22 15.24
C LYS A 69 13.49 -2.50 14.77
N ALA A 70 14.82 -2.52 14.79
CA ALA A 70 15.60 -3.70 14.49
C ALA A 70 15.34 -4.80 15.54
N LYS A 71 15.06 -6.01 15.07
CA LYS A 71 14.85 -7.19 15.93
C LYS A 71 16.15 -7.89 16.33
N LYS A 72 17.20 -7.73 15.51
CA LYS A 72 18.52 -8.34 15.72
C LYS A 72 19.61 -7.38 15.30
N SER A 73 20.77 -7.50 15.93
CA SER A 73 21.98 -6.78 15.52
C SER A 73 22.61 -7.45 14.31
N ILE A 74 22.94 -6.65 13.28
CA ILE A 74 23.58 -7.12 12.04
C ILE A 74 24.81 -6.25 11.78
N ALA A 75 25.99 -6.81 11.96
CA ALA A 75 27.27 -6.09 11.84
C ALA A 75 27.52 -5.57 10.42
N ALA A 76 27.16 -6.36 9.39
CA ALA A 76 27.33 -5.96 7.99
C ALA A 76 26.61 -4.65 7.63
N PHE A 77 25.45 -4.40 8.22
CA PHE A 77 24.67 -3.19 8.04
C PHE A 77 24.86 -2.15 9.14
N LYS A 78 25.76 -2.41 10.09
CA LYS A 78 26.01 -1.55 11.27
C LYS A 78 24.74 -1.25 12.09
N ILE A 79 23.82 -2.21 12.15
CA ILE A 79 22.55 -2.12 12.85
C ILE A 79 22.67 -2.81 14.21
N ARG A 80 22.14 -2.17 15.25
CA ARG A 80 22.00 -2.74 16.61
C ARG A 80 20.52 -3.04 16.89
N GLU A 81 20.29 -4.07 17.70
CA GLU A 81 18.96 -4.40 18.19
C GLU A 81 18.32 -3.20 18.90
N GLY A 82 17.03 -2.96 18.65
CA GLY A 82 16.28 -1.83 19.19
C GLY A 82 16.47 -0.51 18.43
N GLN A 83 17.36 -0.44 17.44
CA GLN A 83 17.59 0.75 16.63
C GLN A 83 16.37 1.02 15.72
N ASP A 84 16.02 2.30 15.59
CA ASP A 84 14.94 2.72 14.70
C ASP A 84 15.38 2.63 13.22
N LEU A 85 14.61 1.88 12.42
CA LEU A 85 14.96 1.60 11.02
C LEU A 85 13.96 2.18 10.01
N GLY A 86 12.80 2.61 10.45
CA GLY A 86 11.78 3.12 9.57
C GLY A 86 10.46 3.33 10.27
N CYS A 87 9.43 3.50 9.48
CA CYS A 87 8.06 3.65 9.99
C CYS A 87 7.07 2.88 9.13
N LYS A 88 5.95 2.48 9.72
CA LYS A 88 4.85 1.82 9.04
C LYS A 88 3.50 2.33 9.54
N VAL A 89 2.50 2.16 8.70
CA VAL A 89 1.11 2.40 9.06
C VAL A 89 0.25 1.24 8.53
N THR A 90 -0.76 0.86 9.30
CA THR A 90 -1.75 -0.14 8.90
C THR A 90 -3.10 0.52 8.81
N LEU A 91 -3.69 0.55 7.63
CA LEU A 91 -4.99 1.13 7.36
C LEU A 91 -6.05 0.04 7.26
N ARG A 92 -7.21 0.29 7.90
CA ARG A 92 -8.37 -0.60 7.90
C ARG A 92 -9.64 0.19 7.68
N LYS A 93 -10.72 -0.51 7.31
CA LYS A 93 -12.07 0.05 7.14
C LYS A 93 -12.09 1.25 6.19
N ASP A 94 -12.71 2.35 6.55
CA ASP A 94 -12.92 3.50 5.68
C ASP A 94 -11.61 4.17 5.26
N LYS A 95 -10.65 4.34 6.16
CA LYS A 95 -9.32 4.90 5.84
C LYS A 95 -8.55 4.05 4.80
N MET A 96 -8.73 2.74 4.83
CA MET A 96 -8.16 1.83 3.85
C MET A 96 -8.75 2.07 2.45
N TYR A 97 -10.06 2.20 2.34
CA TYR A 97 -10.73 2.48 1.08
C TYR A 97 -10.41 3.89 0.55
N ASP A 98 -10.35 4.90 1.43
CA ASP A 98 -9.96 6.26 1.04
C ASP A 98 -8.53 6.29 0.48
N PHE A 99 -7.60 5.61 1.14
CA PHE A 99 -6.23 5.51 0.66
C PHE A 99 -6.14 4.75 -0.67
N ALA A 100 -6.84 3.62 -0.80
CA ALA A 100 -6.86 2.85 -2.05
C ALA A 100 -7.42 3.67 -3.21
N TYR A 101 -8.52 4.39 -3.01
CA TYR A 101 -9.09 5.29 -4.00
C TYR A 101 -8.11 6.36 -4.46
N LYS A 102 -7.47 7.03 -3.52
CA LYS A 102 -6.47 8.05 -3.79
C LYS A 102 -5.26 7.47 -4.54
N LEU A 103 -4.77 6.30 -4.12
CA LEU A 103 -3.65 5.64 -4.77
C LEU A 103 -3.96 5.31 -6.24
N PHE A 104 -5.10 4.67 -6.51
CA PHE A 104 -5.45 4.21 -7.85
C PHE A 104 -5.77 5.35 -8.82
N ASN A 105 -6.50 6.35 -8.36
CA ASN A 105 -7.04 7.40 -9.23
C ASN A 105 -6.20 8.69 -9.27
N VAL A 106 -5.41 8.96 -8.25
CA VAL A 106 -4.66 10.21 -8.14
C VAL A 106 -3.15 9.99 -8.14
N ALA A 107 -2.64 9.11 -7.29
CA ALA A 107 -1.20 8.96 -7.10
C ALA A 107 -0.53 8.16 -8.23
N LEU A 108 -1.05 7.00 -8.58
CA LEU A 108 -0.44 6.16 -9.63
C LEU A 108 -0.39 6.83 -11.01
N PRO A 109 -1.41 7.57 -11.48
CA PRO A 109 -1.31 8.31 -12.73
C PRO A 109 -0.23 9.40 -12.75
N ARG A 110 0.22 9.85 -11.60
CA ARG A 110 1.30 10.86 -11.44
C ARG A 110 2.70 10.27 -11.44
N VAL A 111 2.82 8.96 -11.39
CA VAL A 111 4.12 8.27 -11.48
C VAL A 111 4.73 8.51 -12.86
N ARG A 112 6.02 8.91 -12.90
CA ARG A 112 6.74 9.10 -14.17
C ARG A 112 6.78 7.79 -14.95
N ASP A 113 6.47 7.85 -16.26
CA ASP A 113 6.47 6.71 -17.18
C ASP A 113 5.61 5.53 -16.69
N PHE A 114 4.47 5.84 -16.08
CA PHE A 114 3.58 4.81 -15.56
C PHE A 114 2.97 3.97 -16.68
N ARG A 115 3.21 2.65 -16.65
CA ARG A 115 2.70 1.66 -17.62
C ARG A 115 1.82 0.59 -16.98
N GLY A 116 1.33 0.83 -15.78
CA GLY A 116 0.60 -0.13 -14.98
C GLY A 116 1.48 -0.82 -13.92
N VAL A 117 0.84 -1.41 -12.92
CA VAL A 117 1.51 -2.16 -11.86
C VAL A 117 1.73 -3.61 -12.27
N SER A 118 2.76 -4.26 -11.71
CA SER A 118 3.11 -5.64 -12.05
C SER A 118 1.99 -6.63 -11.69
N LEU A 119 1.81 -7.64 -12.51
CA LEU A 119 0.91 -8.77 -12.26
C LEU A 119 1.55 -9.87 -11.40
N ASP A 120 2.89 -9.86 -11.28
CA ASP A 120 3.67 -10.95 -10.67
C ASP A 120 4.01 -10.70 -9.19
N SER A 121 3.43 -9.65 -8.59
CA SER A 121 3.75 -9.23 -7.21
C SER A 121 2.77 -9.80 -6.17
N PHE A 122 2.16 -10.93 -6.44
CA PHE A 122 1.33 -11.69 -5.50
C PHE A 122 2.17 -12.71 -4.74
N ASP A 123 1.74 -13.03 -3.51
CA ASP A 123 2.46 -13.92 -2.60
C ASP A 123 2.03 -15.40 -2.65
N GLY A 124 1.12 -15.77 -3.53
CA GLY A 124 0.52 -17.10 -3.62
C GLY A 124 -0.69 -17.30 -2.71
N ARG A 125 -1.02 -16.33 -1.86
CA ARG A 125 -2.13 -16.39 -0.88
C ARG A 125 -3.11 -15.23 -1.01
N GLY A 126 -3.11 -14.56 -2.15
CA GLY A 126 -4.03 -13.47 -2.42
C GLY A 126 -3.64 -12.12 -1.84
N ASN A 127 -2.39 -11.92 -1.41
CA ASN A 127 -1.88 -10.62 -1.02
C ASN A 127 -1.03 -10.02 -2.15
N TYR A 128 -1.07 -8.72 -2.29
CA TYR A 128 -0.34 -8.00 -3.33
C TYR A 128 0.58 -6.94 -2.71
N SER A 129 1.80 -6.85 -3.20
CA SER A 129 2.77 -5.84 -2.77
C SER A 129 3.31 -5.04 -3.94
N MET A 130 3.48 -3.74 -3.74
CA MET A 130 4.08 -2.84 -4.71
C MET A 130 5.02 -1.86 -4.04
N GLY A 131 6.08 -1.49 -4.74
CA GLY A 131 7.01 -0.44 -4.34
C GLY A 131 6.76 0.84 -5.12
N LEU A 132 6.76 1.96 -4.42
CA LEU A 132 6.79 3.30 -4.98
C LEU A 132 8.17 3.89 -4.77
N LYS A 133 8.72 4.55 -5.80
CA LYS A 133 10.06 5.14 -5.74
C LYS A 133 10.08 6.49 -5.04
N GLU A 134 8.99 7.24 -5.12
CA GLU A 134 8.91 8.63 -4.69
C GLU A 134 7.60 8.92 -3.96
N GLN A 135 7.67 9.65 -2.83
CA GLN A 135 6.49 10.10 -2.09
C GLN A 135 5.79 11.30 -2.75
N LEU A 136 6.44 11.97 -3.69
CA LEU A 136 5.91 13.17 -4.35
C LEU A 136 4.69 12.93 -5.24
N ILE A 137 4.39 11.68 -5.54
CA ILE A 137 3.17 11.32 -6.30
C ILE A 137 1.88 11.61 -5.53
N PHE A 138 1.96 11.73 -4.21
CA PHE A 138 0.82 12.07 -3.38
C PHE A 138 0.62 13.60 -3.34
N PRO A 139 -0.59 14.10 -3.59
CA PRO A 139 -0.86 15.54 -3.67
C PRO A 139 -0.68 16.28 -2.34
N GLU A 140 -0.73 15.57 -1.22
CA GLU A 140 -0.54 16.13 0.12
C GLU A 140 0.91 16.51 0.43
N ILE A 141 1.85 16.00 -0.37
CA ILE A 141 3.29 16.25 -0.17
C ILE A 141 3.72 17.41 -1.05
N GLU A 142 4.19 18.48 -0.43
CA GLU A 142 4.74 19.65 -1.10
C GLU A 142 6.23 19.45 -1.38
N TYR A 143 6.65 19.67 -2.62
CA TYR A 143 8.04 19.50 -3.05
C TYR A 143 9.04 20.30 -2.19
N ASP A 144 8.68 21.52 -1.83
CA ASP A 144 9.55 22.45 -1.09
C ASP A 144 9.80 22.01 0.36
N LYS A 145 8.97 21.13 0.91
CA LYS A 145 9.07 20.64 2.28
C LYS A 145 9.76 19.28 2.41
N VAL A 146 10.07 18.66 1.27
CA VAL A 146 10.72 17.34 1.24
C VAL A 146 12.22 17.49 1.31
N ASP A 147 12.83 16.88 2.32
CA ASP A 147 14.29 16.88 2.52
C ASP A 147 15.00 15.87 1.62
N LYS A 148 14.36 14.73 1.36
CA LYS A 148 14.90 13.62 0.54
C LYS A 148 13.79 12.82 -0.10
N LEU A 149 13.98 12.41 -1.34
CA LEU A 149 13.10 11.45 -2.00
C LEU A 149 13.19 10.10 -1.30
N ARG A 150 12.04 9.57 -0.90
CA ARG A 150 11.91 8.28 -0.22
C ARG A 150 10.90 7.41 -0.94
N GLY A 151 11.29 6.17 -1.14
CA GLY A 151 10.39 5.13 -1.59
C GLY A 151 9.56 4.58 -0.44
N MET A 152 8.49 3.88 -0.79
CA MET A 152 7.66 3.17 0.16
C MET A 152 7.13 1.87 -0.43
N ASP A 153 6.89 0.90 0.43
CA ASP A 153 6.25 -0.35 0.08
C ASP A 153 4.79 -0.32 0.53
N ILE A 154 3.89 -0.68 -0.38
CA ILE A 154 2.46 -0.75 -0.13
C ILE A 154 2.00 -2.19 -0.30
N ILE A 155 1.41 -2.75 0.75
CA ILE A 155 0.97 -4.14 0.78
C ILE A 155 -0.54 -4.17 0.96
N PHE A 156 -1.24 -4.78 0.00
CA PHE A 156 -2.67 -5.04 0.06
C PHE A 156 -2.91 -6.44 0.60
N VAL A 157 -3.47 -6.52 1.79
CA VAL A 157 -3.87 -7.79 2.39
C VAL A 157 -5.35 -8.02 2.13
N THR A 158 -5.66 -9.13 1.51
CA THR A 158 -7.04 -9.51 1.16
C THR A 158 -7.44 -10.80 1.88
N THR A 159 -8.73 -11.10 1.87
CA THR A 159 -9.26 -12.38 2.36
C THR A 159 -9.34 -13.44 1.26
N ALA A 160 -8.84 -13.16 0.06
CA ALA A 160 -8.78 -14.11 -1.03
C ALA A 160 -7.92 -15.32 -0.67
N LYS A 161 -8.29 -16.48 -1.17
CA LYS A 161 -7.53 -17.73 -0.96
C LYS A 161 -6.47 -17.93 -2.04
N THR A 162 -6.74 -17.43 -3.24
CA THR A 162 -5.85 -17.56 -4.41
C THR A 162 -5.48 -16.20 -4.98
N ASP A 163 -4.37 -16.13 -5.70
CA ASP A 163 -3.92 -14.91 -6.35
C ASP A 163 -4.85 -14.47 -7.48
N GLU A 164 -5.54 -15.41 -8.13
CA GLU A 164 -6.53 -15.11 -9.17
C GLU A 164 -7.72 -14.33 -8.61
N GLU A 165 -8.25 -14.76 -7.47
CA GLU A 165 -9.34 -14.08 -6.77
C GLU A 165 -8.91 -12.66 -6.35
N ALA A 166 -7.70 -12.52 -5.80
CA ALA A 166 -7.16 -11.23 -5.38
C ALA A 166 -6.89 -10.30 -6.56
N ARG A 167 -6.37 -10.83 -7.66
CA ARG A 167 -6.14 -10.07 -8.90
C ARG A 167 -7.43 -9.49 -9.45
N GLU A 168 -8.46 -10.31 -9.53
CA GLU A 168 -9.76 -9.86 -10.01
C GLU A 168 -10.41 -8.85 -9.07
N LEU A 169 -10.31 -9.07 -7.75
CA LEU A 169 -10.76 -8.11 -6.74
C LEU A 169 -10.09 -6.74 -6.95
N LEU A 170 -8.76 -6.69 -7.02
CA LEU A 170 -8.01 -5.44 -7.17
C LEU A 170 -8.29 -4.78 -8.54
N ARG A 171 -8.43 -5.57 -9.60
CA ARG A 171 -8.79 -5.08 -10.93
C ARG A 171 -10.15 -4.38 -10.93
N LEU A 172 -11.16 -5.00 -10.33
CA LEU A 172 -12.51 -4.45 -10.24
C LEU A 172 -12.58 -3.21 -9.31
N LEU A 173 -11.68 -3.12 -8.33
CA LEU A 173 -11.52 -1.91 -7.50
C LEU A 173 -10.82 -0.75 -8.23
N GLY A 174 -10.34 -0.97 -9.45
CA GLY A 174 -9.72 0.07 -10.28
C GLY A 174 -8.20 0.10 -10.26
N MET A 175 -7.53 -0.94 -9.76
CA MET A 175 -6.07 -1.02 -9.80
C MET A 175 -5.57 -1.15 -11.25
N PRO A 176 -4.71 -0.25 -11.73
CA PRO A 176 -4.24 -0.24 -13.10
C PRO A 176 -3.10 -1.25 -13.32
N PHE A 177 -3.42 -2.50 -13.56
CA PHE A 177 -2.45 -3.52 -13.93
C PHE A 177 -1.90 -3.33 -15.35
N LYS A 178 -0.65 -3.75 -15.57
CA LYS A 178 -0.09 -3.82 -16.92
C LYS A 178 -0.92 -4.75 -17.79
N THR A 179 -1.23 -4.30 -18.99
CA THR A 179 -1.83 -5.16 -20.01
C THR A 179 -0.76 -6.13 -20.50
N GLN A 180 -1.00 -7.43 -20.38
CA GLN A 180 -0.18 -8.42 -21.08
C GLN A 180 -0.38 -8.22 -22.59
N LYS A 181 0.72 -7.93 -23.30
CA LYS A 181 0.75 -7.96 -24.77
C LYS A 181 0.89 -9.39 -25.23
#